data_a078f6f9e4a707b920f8ea3efe5ae91f
#
_entry.id   a078f6f9e4a707b920f8ea3efe5ae91f
#
_cell.length_a   1.000
_cell.length_b   1.000
_cell.length_c   1.000
_cell.angle_alpha   90.00
_cell.angle_beta   90.00
_cell.angle_gamma   90.00
#
_symmetry.space_group_name_H-M   'P 1'
#
loop_
_entity.id
_entity.type
_entity.pdbx_description
1 polymer ?
#
loop_
_entity_poly.entity_id
_entity_poly.type
_entity_poly.pdbx_seq_one_letter_code
_entity_poly.pdbx_strand_id
1 'polypeptide(L)'
;MTELMIIADDFTGALDAGVHFAERGIGTRVIVSLDHDRSWEEGIRSGETTVLVIDAETRHVSPDQAYRKVFAIAKDAREAGIPYIYKKTDSALRGNIGSELEAAYRAAGEPFLSFVPALPQMNRITRGGRQYIDGVPVSKSVFGRDPFEPVTKDLVKDIIRLQSEIPVIETHGEAQPGPGQAGIVVYDATTEADIRRIGADLTVTGQNRLMAGCAGFAAILPDLLGLKRQEPETAALERRLFVICGSVNPITRRQLDWGERVGYPRIDMAAEEKLNPEFWKSEQGAGLRRRLTQESSENDCVILDTNDREGERNTLEYARELGMDTGQVRSRIPETLGIILKNMLDCGLHAVILMTGGDTLLGFMKEIRQWELQPIRQIRPGCVLTKLYYCGREHHIITKSGGFGEENLLSELTEELKGK
;
A
#
# COMPACT_ATOMS: atom_id res chain seq x y z
N MET A 1 9.33 -10.04 -20.51
CA MET A 1 9.26 -11.23 -19.62
C MET A 1 9.43 -10.74 -18.20
N THR A 2 8.59 -11.21 -17.29
CA THR A 2 8.65 -10.80 -15.87
C THR A 2 9.89 -11.41 -15.20
N GLU A 3 10.67 -10.56 -14.55
CA GLU A 3 11.91 -10.94 -13.87
C GLU A 3 11.77 -10.91 -12.34
N LEU A 4 10.88 -10.09 -11.81
CA LEU A 4 10.61 -9.98 -10.38
C LEU A 4 9.11 -10.04 -10.10
N MET A 5 8.73 -10.93 -9.16
CA MET A 5 7.40 -10.95 -8.54
C MET A 5 7.49 -10.33 -7.14
N ILE A 6 6.69 -9.30 -6.88
CA ILE A 6 6.49 -8.74 -5.54
C ILE A 6 5.12 -9.16 -5.04
N ILE A 7 5.04 -9.71 -3.82
CA ILE A 7 3.78 -10.12 -3.18
C ILE A 7 3.60 -9.27 -1.94
N ALA A 8 2.67 -8.32 -1.98
CA ALA A 8 2.39 -7.39 -0.89
C ALA A 8 1.18 -7.84 -0.06
N ASP A 9 1.17 -7.49 1.20
CA ASP A 9 0.10 -7.79 2.15
C ASP A 9 -1.05 -6.77 2.12
N ASP A 10 -0.78 -5.56 1.58
CA ASP A 10 -1.78 -4.51 1.37
C ASP A 10 -1.48 -3.66 0.14
N PHE A 11 -2.51 -2.95 -0.34
CA PHE A 11 -2.44 -2.19 -1.60
C PHE A 11 -1.46 -1.01 -1.54
N THR A 12 -1.45 -0.25 -0.44
CA THR A 12 -0.49 0.84 -0.28
C THR A 12 0.95 0.33 -0.28
N GLY A 13 1.20 -0.79 0.38
CA GLY A 13 2.51 -1.43 0.36
C GLY A 13 2.93 -1.95 -1.00
N ALA A 14 1.98 -2.43 -1.81
CA ALA A 14 2.23 -2.84 -3.19
C ALA A 14 2.71 -1.65 -4.03
N LEU A 15 2.04 -0.51 -3.94
CA LEU A 15 2.42 0.70 -4.64
C LEU A 15 3.73 1.31 -4.14
N ASP A 16 3.94 1.34 -2.81
CA ASP A 16 5.18 1.82 -2.20
C ASP A 16 6.40 1.00 -2.62
N ALA A 17 6.22 -0.31 -2.86
CA ALA A 17 7.31 -1.14 -3.38
C ALA A 17 7.48 -0.98 -4.90
N GLY A 18 6.37 -0.99 -5.65
CA GLY A 18 6.39 -0.94 -7.12
C GLY A 18 6.94 0.37 -7.68
N VAL A 19 6.70 1.48 -7.01
CA VAL A 19 7.11 2.80 -7.48
C VAL A 19 8.62 2.95 -7.63
N HIS A 20 9.42 2.31 -6.78
CA HIS A 20 10.88 2.37 -6.86
C HIS A 20 11.44 1.81 -8.16
N PHE A 21 10.71 0.91 -8.81
CA PHE A 21 11.06 0.38 -10.13
C PHE A 21 10.58 1.30 -11.25
N ALA A 22 9.33 1.77 -11.17
CA ALA A 22 8.76 2.66 -12.16
C ALA A 22 9.57 3.96 -12.34
N GLU A 23 9.97 4.59 -11.24
CA GLU A 23 10.83 5.79 -11.24
C GLU A 23 12.18 5.60 -11.94
N ARG A 24 12.66 4.38 -12.01
CA ARG A 24 13.90 4.02 -12.70
C ARG A 24 13.67 3.52 -14.12
N GLY A 25 12.46 3.71 -14.66
CA GLY A 25 12.10 3.28 -16.00
C GLY A 25 12.00 1.77 -16.16
N ILE A 26 11.76 1.03 -15.08
CA ILE A 26 11.53 -0.40 -15.12
C ILE A 26 10.03 -0.64 -15.21
N GLY A 27 9.57 -1.27 -16.30
CA GLY A 27 8.16 -1.56 -16.53
C GLY A 27 7.54 -2.30 -15.34
N THR A 28 6.58 -1.68 -14.66
CA THR A 28 5.98 -2.15 -13.41
C THR A 28 4.46 -2.09 -13.50
N ARG A 29 3.80 -3.19 -13.12
CA ARG A 29 2.34 -3.26 -12.99
C ARG A 29 1.99 -3.72 -11.58
N VAL A 30 0.95 -3.12 -11.00
CA VAL A 30 0.39 -3.51 -9.70
C VAL A 30 -0.99 -4.08 -9.94
N ILE A 31 -1.20 -5.33 -9.58
CA ILE A 31 -2.48 -6.04 -9.72
C ILE A 31 -3.04 -6.31 -8.31
N VAL A 32 -4.30 -5.95 -8.11
CA VAL A 32 -5.05 -6.31 -6.90
C VAL A 32 -5.66 -7.69 -7.09
N SER A 33 -5.33 -8.61 -6.21
CA SER A 33 -5.96 -9.92 -6.17
C SER A 33 -7.03 -9.96 -5.08
N LEU A 34 -8.27 -10.14 -5.46
CA LEU A 34 -9.37 -10.39 -4.53
C LEU A 34 -9.50 -11.87 -4.18
N ASP A 35 -10.34 -12.18 -3.18
CA ASP A 35 -10.63 -13.58 -2.82
C ASP A 35 -11.17 -14.35 -4.02
N HIS A 36 -10.61 -15.56 -4.23
CA HIS A 36 -10.93 -16.48 -5.32
C HIS A 36 -10.58 -16.00 -6.74
N ASP A 37 -9.98 -14.83 -6.89
CA ASP A 37 -9.48 -14.32 -8.16
C ASP A 37 -7.98 -14.65 -8.32
N ARG A 38 -7.60 -15.20 -9.47
CA ARG A 38 -6.22 -15.49 -9.87
C ARG A 38 -5.76 -14.52 -10.96
N SER A 39 -6.12 -13.25 -10.83
CA SER A 39 -5.78 -12.17 -11.78
C SER A 39 -4.28 -12.06 -12.06
N TRP A 40 -3.42 -12.49 -11.12
CA TRP A 40 -1.97 -12.54 -11.33
C TRP A 40 -1.53 -13.52 -12.43
N GLU A 41 -2.31 -14.58 -12.72
CA GLU A 41 -1.95 -15.54 -13.77
C GLU A 41 -1.90 -14.90 -15.16
N GLU A 42 -2.82 -13.99 -15.44
CA GLU A 42 -2.80 -13.23 -16.68
C GLU A 42 -1.60 -12.27 -16.72
N GLY A 43 -1.30 -11.60 -15.62
CA GLY A 43 -0.12 -10.77 -15.48
C GLY A 43 1.18 -11.53 -15.73
N ILE A 44 1.30 -12.76 -15.21
CA ILE A 44 2.44 -13.64 -15.46
C ILE A 44 2.50 -14.05 -16.94
N ARG A 45 1.38 -14.49 -17.52
CA ARG A 45 1.32 -14.99 -18.90
C ARG A 45 1.57 -13.92 -19.94
N SER A 46 1.11 -12.68 -19.70
CA SER A 46 1.35 -11.58 -20.66
C SER A 46 2.83 -11.29 -20.85
N GLY A 47 3.62 -11.41 -19.78
CA GLY A 47 5.05 -11.14 -19.82
C GLY A 47 5.42 -9.72 -20.26
N GLU A 48 4.45 -8.81 -20.23
CA GLU A 48 4.56 -7.43 -20.74
C GLU A 48 5.36 -6.52 -19.81
N THR A 49 5.50 -6.91 -18.56
CA THR A 49 6.19 -6.10 -17.55
C THR A 49 7.39 -6.81 -16.94
N THR A 50 8.42 -6.05 -16.57
CA THR A 50 9.62 -6.57 -15.90
C THR A 50 9.34 -6.88 -14.44
N VAL A 51 8.55 -6.04 -13.77
CA VAL A 51 8.16 -6.20 -12.36
C VAL A 51 6.64 -6.33 -12.26
N LEU A 52 6.20 -7.45 -11.72
CA LEU A 52 4.79 -7.69 -11.41
C LEU A 52 4.60 -7.64 -9.90
N VAL A 53 3.79 -6.71 -9.45
CA VAL A 53 3.44 -6.54 -8.04
C VAL A 53 2.03 -7.04 -7.82
N ILE A 54 1.84 -7.98 -6.90
CA ILE A 54 0.52 -8.48 -6.52
C ILE A 54 0.19 -7.97 -5.12
N ASP A 55 -0.85 -7.17 -5.03
CA ASP A 55 -1.51 -6.91 -3.77
C ASP A 55 -2.37 -8.12 -3.41
N ALA A 56 -1.96 -8.85 -2.40
CA ALA A 56 -2.64 -10.06 -1.97
C ALA A 56 -3.77 -9.81 -0.96
N GLU A 57 -3.91 -8.58 -0.43
CA GLU A 57 -4.92 -8.22 0.59
C GLU A 57 -4.95 -9.25 1.76
N THR A 58 -3.76 -9.60 2.27
CA THR A 58 -3.60 -10.66 3.27
C THR A 58 -3.41 -10.15 4.69
N ARG A 59 -3.29 -8.85 4.90
CA ARG A 59 -3.02 -8.27 6.22
C ARG A 59 -4.12 -8.57 7.24
N HIS A 60 -5.38 -8.51 6.82
CA HIS A 60 -6.55 -8.54 7.70
C HIS A 60 -7.37 -9.85 7.63
N VAL A 61 -6.83 -10.87 6.97
CA VAL A 61 -7.46 -12.19 6.90
C VAL A 61 -6.84 -13.13 7.94
N SER A 62 -7.38 -14.34 8.09
CA SER A 62 -6.78 -15.33 8.99
C SER A 62 -5.39 -15.76 8.48
N PRO A 63 -4.47 -16.21 9.37
CA PRO A 63 -3.17 -16.72 9.00
C PRO A 63 -3.21 -17.82 7.92
N ASP A 64 -4.18 -18.73 8.00
CA ASP A 64 -4.37 -19.80 7.03
C ASP A 64 -4.79 -19.28 5.63
N GLN A 65 -5.61 -18.26 5.59
CA GLN A 65 -6.00 -17.62 4.32
C GLN A 65 -4.81 -16.88 3.70
N ALA A 66 -4.08 -16.13 4.52
CA ALA A 66 -2.87 -15.44 4.11
C ALA A 66 -1.83 -16.43 3.55
N TYR A 67 -1.58 -17.52 4.27
CA TYR A 67 -0.69 -18.60 3.82
C TYR A 67 -1.09 -19.13 2.45
N ARG A 68 -2.34 -19.59 2.30
CA ARG A 68 -2.81 -20.21 1.04
C ARG A 68 -2.66 -19.27 -0.15
N LYS A 69 -2.98 -17.99 0.03
CA LYS A 69 -2.92 -17.01 -1.04
C LYS A 69 -1.49 -16.69 -1.46
N VAL A 70 -0.63 -16.37 -0.50
CA VAL A 70 0.80 -16.10 -0.77
C VAL A 70 1.48 -17.33 -1.36
N PHE A 71 1.18 -18.53 -0.85
CA PHE A 71 1.72 -19.78 -1.39
C PHE A 71 1.35 -19.99 -2.87
N ALA A 72 0.07 -19.76 -3.22
CA ALA A 72 -0.40 -19.92 -4.61
C ALA A 72 0.33 -18.95 -5.55
N ILE A 73 0.41 -17.67 -5.18
CA ILE A 73 1.09 -16.63 -5.99
C ILE A 73 2.59 -16.95 -6.16
N ALA A 74 3.27 -17.29 -5.08
CA ALA A 74 4.71 -17.59 -5.12
C ALA A 74 5.00 -18.87 -5.89
N LYS A 75 4.14 -19.88 -5.77
CA LYS A 75 4.23 -21.14 -6.54
C LYS A 75 4.07 -20.89 -8.04
N ASP A 76 3.05 -20.13 -8.46
CA ASP A 76 2.81 -19.80 -9.86
C ASP A 76 3.97 -18.99 -10.45
N ALA A 77 4.52 -18.04 -9.67
CA ALA A 77 5.71 -17.29 -10.06
C ALA A 77 6.92 -18.19 -10.33
N ARG A 78 7.16 -19.15 -9.44
CA ARG A 78 8.23 -20.14 -9.61
C ARG A 78 8.00 -21.04 -10.81
N GLU A 79 6.80 -21.58 -10.98
CA GLU A 79 6.44 -22.46 -12.10
C GLU A 79 6.55 -21.74 -13.44
N ALA A 80 6.29 -20.43 -13.47
CA ALA A 80 6.50 -19.56 -14.62
C ALA A 80 7.97 -19.21 -14.89
N GLY A 81 8.91 -19.64 -14.01
CA GLY A 81 10.33 -19.37 -14.15
C GLY A 81 10.75 -17.94 -13.79
N ILE A 82 9.95 -17.21 -13.02
CA ILE A 82 10.32 -15.87 -12.55
C ILE A 82 11.52 -15.99 -11.60
N PRO A 83 12.67 -15.35 -11.91
CA PRO A 83 13.92 -15.61 -11.19
C PRO A 83 13.95 -15.05 -9.79
N TYR A 84 13.19 -13.97 -9.49
CA TYR A 84 13.21 -13.30 -8.21
C TYR A 84 11.80 -13.18 -7.62
N ILE A 85 11.68 -13.51 -6.33
CA ILE A 85 10.45 -13.31 -5.55
C ILE A 85 10.76 -12.43 -4.35
N TYR A 86 9.95 -11.39 -4.16
CA TYR A 86 10.02 -10.48 -3.02
C TYR A 86 8.71 -10.47 -2.25
N LYS A 87 8.71 -10.91 -0.98
CA LYS A 87 7.55 -10.77 -0.10
C LYS A 87 7.61 -9.42 0.61
N LYS A 88 6.76 -8.50 0.20
CA LYS A 88 6.59 -7.18 0.81
C LYS A 88 5.76 -7.31 2.09
N THR A 89 6.30 -6.82 3.20
CA THR A 89 5.66 -6.83 4.52
C THR A 89 5.41 -5.40 5.03
N ASP A 90 4.53 -5.25 6.00
CA ASP A 90 4.39 -4.01 6.75
C ASP A 90 5.69 -3.68 7.51
N SER A 91 6.12 -2.43 7.49
CA SER A 91 7.38 -1.99 8.13
C SER A 91 7.31 -1.91 9.66
N ALA A 92 6.10 -1.94 10.24
CA ALA A 92 5.87 -2.13 11.68
C ALA A 92 5.59 -3.60 12.05
N LEU A 93 5.63 -4.52 11.06
CA LEU A 93 5.40 -5.96 11.23
C LEU A 93 3.98 -6.31 11.72
N ARG A 94 2.96 -5.54 11.28
CA ARG A 94 1.55 -5.89 11.48
C ARG A 94 1.13 -7.03 10.55
N GLY A 95 0.05 -7.72 10.91
CA GLY A 95 -0.60 -8.74 10.08
C GLY A 95 0.03 -10.12 10.16
N ASN A 96 0.01 -10.84 9.06
CA ASN A 96 0.32 -12.27 9.00
C ASN A 96 1.78 -12.59 8.66
N ILE A 97 2.73 -11.89 9.32
CA ILE A 97 4.17 -11.95 8.98
C ILE A 97 4.71 -13.37 8.88
N GLY A 98 4.53 -14.19 9.93
CA GLY A 98 5.07 -15.55 9.97
C GLY A 98 4.47 -16.46 8.92
N SER A 99 3.15 -16.41 8.78
CA SER A 99 2.36 -17.21 7.85
C SER A 99 2.73 -16.92 6.39
N GLU A 100 2.87 -15.65 6.05
CA GLU A 100 3.19 -15.20 4.69
C GLU A 100 4.66 -15.48 4.29
N LEU A 101 5.60 -15.30 5.24
CA LEU A 101 7.00 -15.66 5.01
C LEU A 101 7.17 -17.17 4.84
N GLU A 102 6.49 -17.99 5.67
CA GLU A 102 6.48 -19.44 5.49
C GLU A 102 5.90 -19.85 4.15
N ALA A 103 4.79 -19.26 3.73
CA ALA A 103 4.15 -19.54 2.45
C ALA A 103 5.10 -19.26 1.27
N ALA A 104 5.74 -18.09 1.25
CA ALA A 104 6.70 -17.73 0.23
C ALA A 104 7.92 -18.66 0.24
N TYR A 105 8.46 -18.98 1.43
CA TYR A 105 9.59 -19.88 1.59
C TYR A 105 9.31 -21.28 1.04
N ARG A 106 8.17 -21.88 1.42
CA ARG A 106 7.81 -23.23 0.97
C ARG A 106 7.49 -23.29 -0.52
N ALA A 107 6.86 -22.23 -1.06
CA ALA A 107 6.50 -22.18 -2.47
C ALA A 107 7.71 -21.99 -3.39
N ALA A 108 8.65 -21.11 -3.00
CA ALA A 108 9.84 -20.81 -3.79
C ALA A 108 10.84 -21.99 -3.81
N GLY A 109 10.92 -22.77 -2.72
CA GLY A 109 11.83 -23.93 -2.62
C GLY A 109 13.30 -23.57 -2.57
N GLU A 110 13.61 -22.32 -2.18
CA GLU A 110 14.96 -21.84 -1.93
C GLU A 110 15.43 -22.24 -0.51
N PRO A 111 16.72 -22.46 -0.28
CA PRO A 111 17.23 -22.83 1.04
C PRO A 111 17.05 -21.72 2.08
N PHE A 112 17.03 -20.47 1.64
CA PHE A 112 16.89 -19.30 2.50
C PHE A 112 15.83 -18.34 1.97
N LEU A 113 15.12 -17.69 2.93
CA LEU A 113 14.37 -16.47 2.69
C LEU A 113 15.09 -15.35 3.42
N SER A 114 15.64 -14.38 2.68
CA SER A 114 16.37 -13.24 3.24
C SER A 114 15.43 -12.13 3.63
N PHE A 115 15.24 -11.89 4.94
CA PHE A 115 14.27 -10.93 5.49
C PHE A 115 14.95 -9.68 6.07
N VAL A 116 14.71 -8.52 5.44
CA VAL A 116 15.23 -7.20 5.85
C VAL A 116 14.04 -6.27 6.18
N PRO A 117 13.52 -6.26 7.41
CA PRO A 117 12.30 -5.53 7.75
C PRO A 117 12.49 -4.02 7.95
N ALA A 118 13.72 -3.52 7.99
CA ALA A 118 14.03 -2.13 8.32
C ALA A 118 13.62 -1.13 7.23
N LEU A 119 13.25 0.09 7.68
CA LEU A 119 13.00 1.30 6.89
C LEU A 119 13.60 2.51 7.61
N PRO A 120 14.93 2.70 7.53
CA PRO A 120 15.63 3.74 8.30
C PRO A 120 15.15 5.16 8.02
N GLN A 121 14.71 5.46 6.79
CA GLN A 121 14.14 6.76 6.40
C GLN A 121 12.90 7.15 7.24
N MET A 122 12.23 6.16 7.82
CA MET A 122 11.06 6.33 8.69
C MET A 122 11.37 5.98 10.14
N ASN A 123 12.64 6.02 10.56
CA ASN A 123 13.09 5.62 11.89
C ASN A 123 12.60 4.22 12.32
N ARG A 124 12.42 3.30 11.35
CA ARG A 124 12.03 1.90 11.60
C ARG A 124 13.25 1.03 11.36
N ILE A 125 13.86 0.56 12.43
CA ILE A 125 15.15 -0.13 12.37
C ILE A 125 15.08 -1.49 13.04
N THR A 126 15.92 -2.42 12.58
CA THR A 126 16.14 -3.72 13.23
C THR A 126 17.54 -3.75 13.83
N ARG A 127 17.62 -3.97 15.13
CA ARG A 127 18.88 -4.04 15.87
C ARG A 127 18.83 -5.10 16.94
N GLY A 128 19.79 -6.03 16.93
CA GLY A 128 19.82 -7.18 17.82
C GLY A 128 18.59 -8.06 17.65
N GLY A 129 18.12 -8.27 16.40
CA GLY A 129 16.92 -9.02 16.07
C GLY A 129 15.60 -8.34 16.50
N ARG A 130 15.65 -7.11 17.04
CA ARG A 130 14.49 -6.38 17.57
C ARG A 130 14.09 -5.23 16.65
N GLN A 131 12.78 -5.12 16.38
CA GLN A 131 12.22 -4.01 15.61
C GLN A 131 11.92 -2.81 16.50
N TYR A 132 12.36 -1.62 16.04
CA TYR A 132 12.14 -0.33 16.69
C TYR A 132 11.40 0.63 15.75
N ILE A 133 10.54 1.46 16.33
CA ILE A 133 9.83 2.56 15.69
C ILE A 133 10.16 3.83 16.49
N ASP A 134 10.78 4.82 15.86
CA ASP A 134 11.19 6.08 16.52
C ASP A 134 11.98 5.84 17.82
N GLY A 135 12.87 4.85 17.80
CA GLY A 135 13.72 4.47 18.95
C GLY A 135 13.00 3.66 20.04
N VAL A 136 11.71 3.37 19.89
CA VAL A 136 10.93 2.58 20.85
C VAL A 136 10.70 1.17 20.29
N PRO A 137 10.81 0.09 21.10
CA PRO A 137 10.43 -1.25 20.66
C PRO A 137 9.01 -1.28 20.08
N VAL A 138 8.81 -2.00 18.97
CA VAL A 138 7.56 -1.93 18.19
C VAL A 138 6.30 -2.24 19.00
N SER A 139 6.37 -3.19 19.96
CA SER A 139 5.22 -3.52 20.83
C SER A 139 4.83 -2.38 21.79
N LYS A 140 5.75 -1.45 22.05
CA LYS A 140 5.52 -0.27 22.90
C LYS A 140 5.19 0.99 22.12
N SER A 141 5.27 0.93 20.81
CA SER A 141 4.92 2.01 19.90
C SER A 141 3.41 2.12 19.70
N VAL A 142 2.99 3.03 18.81
CA VAL A 142 1.57 3.15 18.39
C VAL A 142 1.05 1.86 17.75
N PHE A 143 1.91 1.07 17.13
CA PHE A 143 1.56 -0.19 16.48
C PHE A 143 1.33 -1.34 17.47
N GLY A 144 1.88 -1.28 18.67
CA GLY A 144 1.52 -2.20 19.76
C GLY A 144 0.10 -1.99 20.30
N ARG A 145 -0.52 -0.85 19.96
CA ARG A 145 -1.90 -0.48 20.34
C ARG A 145 -2.82 -0.36 19.12
N ASP A 146 -2.39 -0.87 17.96
CA ASP A 146 -3.24 -0.92 16.78
C ASP A 146 -4.54 -1.67 17.13
N PRO A 147 -5.72 -1.11 16.83
CA PRO A 147 -7.00 -1.71 17.25
C PRO A 147 -7.34 -3.01 16.50
N PHE A 148 -6.71 -3.26 15.37
CA PHE A 148 -6.98 -4.43 14.52
C PHE A 148 -5.82 -5.41 14.51
N GLU A 149 -4.58 -4.92 14.38
CA GLU A 149 -3.36 -5.73 14.20
C GLU A 149 -2.27 -5.33 15.21
N PRO A 150 -2.51 -5.49 16.53
CA PRO A 150 -1.53 -5.09 17.54
C PRO A 150 -0.27 -5.96 17.47
N VAL A 151 0.89 -5.30 17.35
CA VAL A 151 2.19 -6.00 17.38
C VAL A 151 2.64 -6.21 18.82
N THR A 152 2.50 -7.43 19.30
CA THR A 152 2.68 -7.78 20.73
C THR A 152 4.09 -8.22 21.11
N LYS A 153 4.95 -8.47 20.11
CA LYS A 153 6.34 -8.90 20.30
C LYS A 153 7.29 -7.87 19.68
N ASP A 154 8.54 -7.82 20.15
CA ASP A 154 9.56 -6.92 19.63
C ASP A 154 10.64 -7.66 18.83
N LEU A 155 10.98 -8.91 19.25
CA LEU A 155 11.93 -9.72 18.50
C LEU A 155 11.27 -10.23 17.23
N VAL A 156 11.89 -9.97 16.09
CA VAL A 156 11.38 -10.34 14.76
C VAL A 156 11.15 -11.86 14.68
N LYS A 157 12.08 -12.64 15.24
CA LYS A 157 11.92 -14.11 15.30
C LYS A 157 10.68 -14.53 16.09
N ASP A 158 10.36 -13.82 17.18
CA ASP A 158 9.18 -14.18 17.99
C ASP A 158 7.89 -13.78 17.28
N ILE A 159 7.90 -12.68 16.51
CA ILE A 159 6.79 -12.29 15.62
C ILE A 159 6.54 -13.40 14.58
N ILE A 160 7.61 -13.85 13.90
CA ILE A 160 7.52 -14.92 12.90
C ILE A 160 6.97 -16.21 13.53
N ARG A 161 7.47 -16.58 14.71
CA ARG A 161 7.10 -17.82 15.41
C ARG A 161 5.67 -17.84 15.97
N LEU A 162 4.97 -16.71 15.99
CA LEU A 162 3.54 -16.71 16.31
C LEU A 162 2.71 -17.48 15.27
N GLN A 163 3.22 -17.63 14.04
CA GLN A 163 2.46 -18.14 12.91
C GLN A 163 3.26 -19.13 12.02
N SER A 164 4.53 -19.41 12.36
CA SER A 164 5.43 -20.26 11.55
C SER A 164 6.36 -21.07 12.42
N GLU A 165 6.62 -22.31 11.99
CA GLU A 165 7.62 -23.20 12.61
C GLU A 165 8.93 -23.27 11.82
N ILE A 166 9.06 -22.51 10.73
CA ILE A 166 10.30 -22.44 9.93
C ILE A 166 11.44 -21.94 10.82
N PRO A 167 12.63 -22.56 10.78
CA PRO A 167 13.81 -22.07 11.49
C PRO A 167 14.10 -20.61 11.17
N VAL A 168 14.30 -19.79 12.21
CA VAL A 168 14.66 -18.38 12.06
C VAL A 168 16.11 -18.21 12.51
N ILE A 169 16.94 -17.68 11.61
CA ILE A 169 18.35 -17.40 11.79
C ILE A 169 18.49 -15.88 11.92
N GLU A 170 19.06 -15.41 13.03
CA GLU A 170 19.32 -13.97 13.24
C GLU A 170 20.78 -13.67 12.91
N THR A 171 21.01 -12.67 12.05
CA THR A 171 22.34 -12.19 11.73
C THR A 171 22.58 -10.82 12.37
N HIS A 172 23.46 -10.78 13.36
CA HIS A 172 23.81 -9.54 14.07
C HIS A 172 25.11 -8.94 13.48
N GLY A 173 25.04 -8.50 12.21
CA GLY A 173 26.20 -7.97 11.51
C GLY A 173 26.57 -8.78 10.26
N GLU A 174 27.84 -9.22 10.12
CA GLU A 174 28.39 -9.84 8.90
C GLU A 174 28.21 -11.37 8.81
N ALA A 175 27.60 -12.00 9.80
CA ALA A 175 27.48 -13.45 9.83
C ALA A 175 26.45 -13.94 8.80
N GLN A 176 26.93 -14.69 7.81
CA GLN A 176 26.06 -15.43 6.88
C GLN A 176 25.64 -16.77 7.50
N PRO A 177 24.47 -17.34 7.10
CA PRO A 177 24.09 -18.67 7.52
C PRO A 177 25.18 -19.70 7.23
N GLY A 178 25.43 -20.59 8.20
CA GLY A 178 26.44 -21.63 8.05
C GLY A 178 26.03 -22.72 7.05
N PRO A 179 26.99 -23.55 6.58
CA PRO A 179 26.69 -24.67 5.73
C PRO A 179 25.68 -25.63 6.35
N GLY A 180 24.66 -26.04 5.56
CA GLY A 180 23.61 -26.96 6.00
C GLY A 180 22.45 -26.32 6.80
N GLN A 181 22.49 -25.01 7.04
CA GLN A 181 21.34 -24.28 7.57
C GLN A 181 20.33 -24.00 6.46
N ALA A 182 19.06 -23.88 6.84
CA ALA A 182 17.97 -23.48 5.95
C ALA A 182 16.88 -22.78 6.76
N GLY A 183 16.18 -21.84 6.17
CA GLY A 183 15.08 -21.13 6.86
C GLY A 183 14.99 -19.63 6.53
N ILE A 184 14.35 -18.89 7.43
CA ILE A 184 14.19 -17.43 7.31
C ILE A 184 15.38 -16.76 8.01
N VAL A 185 16.13 -15.96 7.25
CA VAL A 185 17.29 -15.22 7.76
C VAL A 185 16.89 -13.77 8.01
N VAL A 186 16.90 -13.34 9.26
CA VAL A 186 16.58 -11.98 9.67
C VAL A 186 17.85 -11.15 9.78
N TYR A 187 17.92 -10.05 9.04
CA TYR A 187 19.05 -9.14 8.99
C TYR A 187 18.80 -7.88 9.82
N ASP A 188 19.76 -7.53 10.67
CA ASP A 188 19.80 -6.24 11.34
C ASP A 188 20.20 -5.13 10.34
N ALA A 189 19.42 -4.04 10.32
CA ALA A 189 19.74 -2.84 9.57
C ALA A 189 19.25 -1.60 10.33
N THR A 190 20.14 -0.63 10.50
CA THR A 190 19.86 0.63 11.20
C THR A 190 20.02 1.84 10.29
N THR A 191 20.67 1.67 9.15
CA THR A 191 20.93 2.69 8.15
C THR A 191 20.65 2.18 6.74
N GLU A 192 20.50 3.12 5.78
CA GLU A 192 20.43 2.80 4.35
C GLU A 192 21.69 2.06 3.86
N ALA A 193 22.85 2.40 4.44
CA ALA A 193 24.12 1.75 4.10
C ALA A 193 24.11 0.26 4.51
N ASP A 194 23.50 -0.08 5.66
CA ASP A 194 23.33 -1.48 6.07
C ASP A 194 22.49 -2.25 5.07
N ILE A 195 21.36 -1.66 4.65
CA ILE A 195 20.46 -2.28 3.67
C ILE A 195 21.19 -2.55 2.35
N ARG A 196 21.96 -1.57 1.84
CA ARG A 196 22.76 -1.73 0.61
C ARG A 196 23.83 -2.80 0.74
N ARG A 197 24.54 -2.83 1.87
CA ARG A 197 25.56 -3.85 2.15
C ARG A 197 24.93 -5.25 2.16
N ILE A 198 23.83 -5.43 2.89
CA ILE A 198 23.09 -6.70 2.93
C ILE A 198 22.70 -7.14 1.51
N GLY A 199 22.14 -6.24 0.71
CA GLY A 199 21.76 -6.54 -0.66
C GLY A 199 22.95 -7.00 -1.53
N ALA A 200 24.09 -6.32 -1.42
CA ALA A 200 25.31 -6.70 -2.14
C ALA A 200 25.81 -8.10 -1.71
N ASP A 201 25.82 -8.38 -0.40
CA ASP A 201 26.21 -9.68 0.15
C ASP A 201 25.29 -10.81 -0.33
N LEU A 202 23.98 -10.57 -0.37
CA LEU A 202 23.00 -11.52 -0.90
C LEU A 202 23.22 -11.84 -2.38
N THR A 203 23.64 -10.85 -3.16
CA THR A 203 23.95 -11.04 -4.59
C THR A 203 25.21 -11.89 -4.76
N VAL A 204 26.27 -11.60 -4.00
CA VAL A 204 27.51 -12.35 -4.04
C VAL A 204 27.30 -13.81 -3.63
N THR A 205 26.45 -14.06 -2.64
CA THR A 205 26.18 -15.41 -2.12
C THR A 205 25.08 -16.15 -2.87
N GLY A 206 24.39 -15.49 -3.83
CA GLY A 206 23.27 -16.08 -4.58
C GLY A 206 21.99 -16.26 -3.74
N GLN A 207 21.89 -15.58 -2.57
CA GLN A 207 20.73 -15.65 -1.67
C GLN A 207 19.68 -14.56 -1.96
N ASN A 208 19.73 -13.95 -3.13
CA ASN A 208 18.82 -12.89 -3.57
C ASN A 208 17.63 -13.40 -4.41
N ARG A 209 17.42 -14.71 -4.52
CA ARG A 209 16.30 -15.27 -5.30
C ARG A 209 14.96 -15.17 -4.58
N LEU A 210 14.99 -15.37 -3.25
CA LEU A 210 13.82 -15.23 -2.39
C LEU A 210 14.14 -14.25 -1.27
N MET A 211 13.52 -13.09 -1.33
CA MET A 211 13.74 -11.98 -0.41
C MET A 211 12.44 -11.53 0.22
N ALA A 212 12.53 -10.89 1.37
CA ALA A 212 11.41 -10.23 2.02
C ALA A 212 11.85 -8.96 2.73
N GLY A 213 10.89 -8.07 2.97
CA GLY A 213 11.10 -6.82 3.68
C GLY A 213 10.00 -5.81 3.40
N CYS A 214 10.21 -4.59 3.84
CA CYS A 214 9.29 -3.48 3.56
C CYS A 214 9.78 -2.63 2.36
N ALA A 215 9.24 -1.42 2.20
CA ALA A 215 9.66 -0.50 1.12
C ALA A 215 11.16 -0.15 1.17
N GLY A 216 11.79 -0.16 2.35
CA GLY A 216 13.21 0.16 2.51
C GLY A 216 14.13 -0.79 1.73
N PHE A 217 13.92 -2.10 1.84
CA PHE A 217 14.70 -3.07 1.08
C PHE A 217 14.25 -3.11 -0.39
N ALA A 218 12.94 -2.96 -0.68
CA ALA A 218 12.43 -2.87 -2.05
C ALA A 218 13.10 -1.74 -2.85
N ALA A 219 13.42 -0.61 -2.21
CA ALA A 219 14.01 0.57 -2.85
C ALA A 219 15.39 0.33 -3.48
N ILE A 220 16.15 -0.65 -3.01
CA ILE A 220 17.48 -0.98 -3.56
C ILE A 220 17.43 -2.08 -4.62
N LEU A 221 16.34 -2.87 -4.71
CA LEU A 221 16.23 -4.00 -5.64
C LEU A 221 16.39 -3.60 -7.12
N PRO A 222 15.90 -2.43 -7.59
CA PRO A 222 16.13 -2.00 -8.97
C PRO A 222 17.61 -1.96 -9.38
N ASP A 223 18.48 -1.54 -8.46
CA ASP A 223 19.93 -1.48 -8.71
C ASP A 223 20.59 -2.84 -8.44
N LEU A 224 20.12 -3.55 -7.44
CA LEU A 224 20.65 -4.85 -7.01
C LEU A 224 20.45 -5.94 -8.07
N LEU A 225 19.28 -5.98 -8.70
CA LEU A 225 18.91 -7.04 -9.63
C LEU A 225 19.32 -6.73 -11.09
N GLY A 226 19.81 -5.53 -11.38
CA GLY A 226 20.27 -5.14 -12.73
C GLY A 226 19.16 -5.21 -13.78
N LEU A 227 17.90 -4.95 -13.40
CA LEU A 227 16.74 -5.07 -14.27
C LEU A 227 16.81 -4.10 -15.45
N LYS A 228 16.23 -4.49 -16.60
CA LYS A 228 16.21 -3.67 -17.81
C LYS A 228 15.43 -2.39 -17.59
N ARG A 229 16.07 -1.25 -17.88
CA ARG A 229 15.51 0.10 -17.75
C ARG A 229 15.14 0.68 -19.12
N GLN A 230 14.14 1.54 -19.11
CA GLN A 230 13.75 2.44 -20.19
C GLN A 230 13.78 3.87 -19.65
N GLU A 231 13.43 4.84 -20.46
CA GLU A 231 13.20 6.20 -19.95
C GLU A 231 12.01 6.20 -19.00
N PRO A 232 12.12 6.83 -17.81
CA PRO A 232 11.00 6.95 -16.89
C PRO A 232 9.83 7.67 -17.56
N GLU A 233 8.62 7.24 -17.23
CA GLU A 233 7.42 7.85 -17.76
C GLU A 233 7.22 9.27 -17.21
N THR A 234 6.90 10.20 -18.10
CA THR A 234 6.48 11.55 -17.73
C THR A 234 5.00 11.71 -18.01
N ALA A 235 4.22 12.05 -16.98
CA ALA A 235 2.78 12.25 -17.11
C ALA A 235 2.42 13.73 -17.26
N ALA A 236 1.52 14.04 -18.21
CA ALA A 236 0.90 15.36 -18.29
C ALA A 236 -0.29 15.38 -17.31
N LEU A 237 -0.09 15.98 -16.14
CA LEU A 237 -1.07 15.98 -15.06
C LEU A 237 -2.12 17.10 -15.23
N GLU A 238 -3.33 16.84 -14.78
CA GLU A 238 -4.36 17.85 -14.58
C GLU A 238 -3.90 18.86 -13.51
N ARG A 239 -4.30 20.11 -13.65
CA ARG A 239 -3.87 21.20 -12.76
C ARG A 239 -4.65 21.28 -11.45
N ARG A 240 -5.73 20.51 -11.32
CA ARG A 240 -6.62 20.51 -10.15
C ARG A 240 -6.44 19.24 -9.35
N LEU A 241 -6.68 19.35 -8.06
CA LEU A 241 -6.62 18.25 -7.10
C LEU A 241 -8.01 17.97 -6.53
N PHE A 242 -8.48 16.73 -6.64
CA PHE A 242 -9.67 16.26 -5.93
C PHE A 242 -9.25 15.28 -4.85
N VAL A 243 -9.46 15.66 -3.59
CA VAL A 243 -9.09 14.85 -2.42
C VAL A 243 -10.29 14.06 -1.95
N ILE A 244 -10.15 12.73 -1.90
CA ILE A 244 -11.16 11.83 -1.35
C ILE A 244 -10.59 11.11 -0.14
N CYS A 245 -11.15 11.43 1.05
CA CYS A 245 -10.61 11.00 2.32
C CYS A 245 -11.50 9.98 3.02
N GLY A 246 -11.02 8.71 3.08
CA GLY A 246 -11.57 7.65 3.94
C GLY A 246 -10.71 7.36 5.16
N SER A 247 -9.66 8.14 5.40
CA SER A 247 -8.69 7.90 6.49
C SER A 247 -9.04 8.68 7.75
N VAL A 248 -9.07 7.99 8.89
CA VAL A 248 -9.22 8.59 10.22
C VAL A 248 -7.89 8.93 10.90
N ASN A 249 -6.76 8.75 10.19
CA ASN A 249 -5.43 8.98 10.75
C ASN A 249 -5.24 10.44 11.17
N PRO A 250 -4.72 10.73 12.38
CA PRO A 250 -4.55 12.11 12.87
C PRO A 250 -3.69 13.01 11.97
N ILE A 251 -2.68 12.45 11.28
CA ILE A 251 -1.84 13.21 10.33
C ILE A 251 -2.70 13.64 9.14
N THR A 252 -3.47 12.72 8.54
CA THR A 252 -4.37 13.06 7.44
C THR A 252 -5.39 14.12 7.86
N ARG A 253 -6.00 13.99 9.04
CA ARG A 253 -6.96 14.98 9.54
C ARG A 253 -6.34 16.38 9.63
N ARG A 254 -5.13 16.52 10.17
CA ARG A 254 -4.42 17.83 10.21
C ARG A 254 -4.15 18.39 8.81
N GLN A 255 -3.87 17.53 7.82
CA GLN A 255 -3.69 17.95 6.43
C GLN A 255 -4.99 18.50 5.81
N LEU A 256 -6.14 17.87 6.11
CA LEU A 256 -7.44 18.38 5.69
C LEU A 256 -7.78 19.72 6.39
N ASP A 257 -7.53 19.82 7.69
CA ASP A 257 -7.73 21.06 8.48
C ASP A 257 -6.84 22.18 7.95
N TRP A 258 -5.61 21.88 7.54
CA TRP A 258 -4.75 22.85 6.86
C TRP A 258 -5.33 23.30 5.52
N GLY A 259 -5.76 22.37 4.69
CA GLY A 259 -6.37 22.66 3.38
C GLY A 259 -7.58 23.60 3.51
N GLU A 260 -8.46 23.33 4.47
CA GLU A 260 -9.60 24.19 4.77
C GLU A 260 -9.18 25.59 5.24
N ARG A 261 -8.17 25.71 6.10
CA ARG A 261 -7.62 27.00 6.59
C ARG A 261 -7.03 27.87 5.47
N VAL A 262 -6.45 27.26 4.43
CA VAL A 262 -5.92 28.01 3.27
C VAL A 262 -6.96 28.25 2.19
N GLY A 263 -8.22 27.87 2.42
CA GLY A 263 -9.37 28.22 1.59
C GLY A 263 -9.81 27.14 0.61
N TYR A 264 -9.34 25.90 0.72
CA TYR A 264 -9.86 24.81 -0.10
C TYR A 264 -11.26 24.39 0.36
N PRO A 265 -12.26 24.31 -0.52
CA PRO A 265 -13.56 23.80 -0.17
C PRO A 265 -13.46 22.38 0.42
N ARG A 266 -14.01 22.19 1.61
CA ARG A 266 -14.12 20.90 2.28
C ARG A 266 -15.59 20.55 2.43
N ILE A 267 -15.97 19.42 1.87
CA ILE A 267 -17.34 18.90 1.88
C ILE A 267 -17.32 17.69 2.79
N ASP A 268 -17.95 17.84 3.95
CA ASP A 268 -18.09 16.77 4.92
C ASP A 268 -19.32 15.93 4.59
N MET A 269 -19.16 14.62 4.69
CA MET A 269 -20.25 13.68 4.47
C MET A 269 -20.99 13.42 5.77
N ALA A 270 -22.32 13.56 5.75
CA ALA A 270 -23.16 13.13 6.86
C ALA A 270 -23.10 11.61 7.06
N ALA A 271 -23.44 11.12 8.26
CA ALA A 271 -23.40 9.69 8.59
C ALA A 271 -24.27 8.84 7.62
N GLU A 272 -25.42 9.34 7.23
CA GLU A 272 -26.30 8.67 6.24
C GLU A 272 -25.65 8.61 4.84
N GLU A 273 -24.99 9.68 4.42
CA GLU A 273 -24.29 9.74 3.13
C GLU A 273 -23.12 8.77 3.04
N LYS A 274 -22.44 8.49 4.18
CA LYS A 274 -21.34 7.54 4.29
C LYS A 274 -21.80 6.09 4.27
N LEU A 275 -22.92 5.77 4.94
CA LEU A 275 -23.35 4.39 5.23
C LEU A 275 -24.50 3.90 4.34
N ASN A 276 -25.11 4.77 3.54
CA ASN A 276 -26.21 4.43 2.64
C ASN A 276 -25.83 4.67 1.16
N PRO A 277 -25.26 3.69 0.43
CA PRO A 277 -24.95 3.83 -0.99
C PRO A 277 -26.16 4.20 -1.87
N GLU A 278 -27.37 3.80 -1.47
CA GLU A 278 -28.60 4.14 -2.21
C GLU A 278 -28.94 5.64 -2.14
N PHE A 279 -28.47 6.35 -1.09
CA PHE A 279 -28.55 7.80 -1.02
C PHE A 279 -28.00 8.45 -2.29
N TRP A 280 -26.86 7.95 -2.79
CA TRP A 280 -26.19 8.51 -3.95
C TRP A 280 -26.92 8.27 -5.29
N LYS A 281 -27.93 7.39 -5.29
CA LYS A 281 -28.85 7.19 -6.43
C LYS A 281 -30.08 8.09 -6.34
N SER A 282 -30.33 8.71 -5.19
CA SER A 282 -31.47 9.61 -4.97
C SER A 282 -31.27 10.98 -5.64
N GLU A 283 -32.33 11.78 -5.68
CA GLU A 283 -32.29 13.17 -6.18
C GLU A 283 -31.39 14.07 -5.31
N GLN A 284 -31.40 13.86 -3.99
CA GLN A 284 -30.51 14.57 -3.04
C GLN A 284 -29.04 14.23 -3.32
N GLY A 285 -28.72 12.95 -3.47
CA GLY A 285 -27.38 12.50 -3.86
C GLY A 285 -26.96 13.03 -5.24
N ALA A 286 -27.87 13.13 -6.19
CA ALA A 286 -27.60 13.78 -7.47
C ALA A 286 -27.30 15.27 -7.32
N GLY A 287 -27.97 15.97 -6.40
CA GLY A 287 -27.68 17.36 -6.05
C GLY A 287 -26.26 17.53 -5.49
N LEU A 288 -25.88 16.66 -4.55
CA LEU A 288 -24.52 16.70 -3.95
C LEU A 288 -23.44 16.37 -4.98
N ARG A 289 -23.65 15.40 -5.87
CA ARG A 289 -22.71 15.11 -6.96
C ARG A 289 -22.52 16.32 -7.89
N ARG A 290 -23.61 17.01 -8.27
CA ARG A 290 -23.51 18.25 -9.08
C ARG A 290 -22.68 19.32 -8.35
N ARG A 291 -22.90 19.51 -7.05
CA ARG A 291 -22.11 20.44 -6.23
C ARG A 291 -20.63 20.06 -6.21
N LEU A 292 -20.30 18.79 -5.98
CA LEU A 292 -18.91 18.30 -6.01
C LEU A 292 -18.25 18.55 -7.37
N THR A 293 -18.94 18.28 -8.45
CA THR A 293 -18.43 18.50 -9.82
C THR A 293 -18.20 19.98 -10.09
N GLN A 294 -19.14 20.85 -9.68
CA GLN A 294 -19.01 22.30 -9.83
C GLN A 294 -17.82 22.83 -9.02
N GLU A 295 -17.76 22.54 -7.72
CA GLU A 295 -16.63 22.94 -6.86
C GLU A 295 -15.28 22.48 -7.43
N SER A 296 -15.21 21.24 -7.93
CA SER A 296 -13.98 20.71 -8.56
C SER A 296 -13.61 21.41 -9.86
N SER A 297 -14.55 22.05 -10.54
CA SER A 297 -14.31 22.82 -11.77
C SER A 297 -13.88 24.27 -11.50
N GLU A 298 -14.22 24.82 -10.34
CA GLU A 298 -14.02 26.21 -9.97
C GLU A 298 -12.80 26.42 -9.05
N ASN A 299 -12.36 25.36 -8.33
CA ASN A 299 -11.29 25.43 -7.35
C ASN A 299 -10.08 24.61 -7.75
N ASP A 300 -8.91 25.01 -7.26
CA ASP A 300 -7.64 24.30 -7.49
C ASP A 300 -7.54 22.99 -6.72
N CYS A 301 -8.16 22.94 -5.54
CA CYS A 301 -8.26 21.75 -4.68
C CYS A 301 -9.63 21.70 -4.05
N VAL A 302 -10.26 20.51 -4.03
CA VAL A 302 -11.52 20.24 -3.34
C VAL A 302 -11.37 19.00 -2.50
N ILE A 303 -11.92 19.02 -1.29
CA ILE A 303 -11.81 17.94 -0.31
C ILE A 303 -13.19 17.33 -0.06
N LEU A 304 -13.33 16.03 -0.26
CA LEU A 304 -14.45 15.23 0.23
C LEU A 304 -13.98 14.42 1.43
N ASP A 305 -14.59 14.64 2.60
CA ASP A 305 -14.14 14.08 3.86
C ASP A 305 -15.22 13.22 4.54
N THR A 306 -14.81 12.05 5.04
CA THR A 306 -15.66 11.13 5.81
C THR A 306 -15.47 11.22 7.32
N ASN A 307 -14.58 12.07 7.83
CA ASN A 307 -14.42 12.25 9.27
C ASN A 307 -15.65 12.96 9.86
N ASP A 308 -16.08 12.51 11.05
CA ASP A 308 -17.13 13.20 11.79
C ASP A 308 -16.62 14.51 12.35
N ARG A 309 -17.42 15.58 12.26
CA ARG A 309 -17.16 16.87 12.89
C ARG A 309 -17.84 16.96 14.26
N GLU A 310 -17.32 17.85 15.11
CA GLU A 310 -17.92 18.15 16.40
C GLU A 310 -19.32 18.76 16.20
N GLY A 311 -20.32 18.23 16.90
CA GLY A 311 -21.71 18.66 16.80
C GLY A 311 -22.53 17.97 15.71
N GLU A 312 -21.94 17.13 14.86
CA GLU A 312 -22.65 16.31 13.89
C GLU A 312 -23.03 14.94 14.46
N ARG A 313 -23.99 14.25 13.80
CA ARG A 313 -24.35 12.89 14.16
C ARG A 313 -23.16 11.96 13.91
N ASN A 314 -22.72 11.26 14.94
CA ASN A 314 -21.58 10.36 14.87
C ASN A 314 -21.89 9.16 13.99
N THR A 315 -20.95 8.83 13.07
CA THR A 315 -21.11 7.71 12.11
C THR A 315 -21.30 6.37 12.81
N LEU A 316 -20.59 6.09 13.91
CA LEU A 316 -20.71 4.83 14.64
C LEU A 316 -22.02 4.74 15.43
N GLU A 317 -22.58 5.86 15.90
CA GLU A 317 -23.90 5.88 16.54
C GLU A 317 -24.98 5.55 15.51
N TYR A 318 -24.93 6.20 14.34
CA TYR A 318 -25.84 5.90 13.26
C TYR A 318 -25.73 4.45 12.78
N ALA A 319 -24.51 3.91 12.65
CA ALA A 319 -24.28 2.52 12.30
C ALA A 319 -24.95 1.54 13.28
N ARG A 320 -24.86 1.81 14.60
CA ARG A 320 -25.54 0.98 15.61
C ARG A 320 -27.05 1.00 15.47
N GLU A 321 -27.65 2.12 15.15
CA GLU A 321 -29.09 2.23 14.89
C GLU A 321 -29.51 1.38 13.68
N LEU A 322 -28.62 1.26 12.67
CA LEU A 322 -28.80 0.40 11.51
C LEU A 322 -28.47 -1.07 11.78
N GLY A 323 -28.03 -1.43 12.98
CA GLY A 323 -27.58 -2.78 13.32
C GLY A 323 -26.24 -3.19 12.67
N MET A 324 -25.45 -2.23 12.23
CA MET A 324 -24.15 -2.48 11.59
C MET A 324 -23.05 -2.61 12.65
N ASP A 325 -22.18 -3.59 12.47
CA ASP A 325 -20.93 -3.71 13.23
C ASP A 325 -19.80 -2.85 12.63
N THR A 326 -18.69 -2.75 13.34
CA THR A 326 -17.53 -1.93 12.91
C THR A 326 -16.89 -2.45 11.63
N GLY A 327 -16.92 -3.75 11.37
CA GLY A 327 -16.41 -4.35 10.13
C GLY A 327 -17.26 -3.94 8.93
N GLN A 328 -18.58 -3.93 9.09
CA GLN A 328 -19.53 -3.47 8.08
C GLN A 328 -19.37 -1.96 7.80
N VAL A 329 -19.14 -1.14 8.81
CA VAL A 329 -18.83 0.29 8.63
C VAL A 329 -17.55 0.48 7.85
N ARG A 330 -16.50 -0.27 8.20
CA ARG A 330 -15.19 -0.24 7.53
C ARG A 330 -15.27 -0.58 6.05
N SER A 331 -16.11 -1.52 5.64
CA SER A 331 -16.29 -1.87 4.23
C SER A 331 -17.24 -0.92 3.50
N ARG A 332 -18.26 -0.40 4.19
CA ARG A 332 -19.31 0.44 3.60
C ARG A 332 -18.81 1.82 3.17
N ILE A 333 -17.98 2.48 3.99
CA ILE A 333 -17.45 3.82 3.67
C ILE A 333 -16.61 3.80 2.37
N PRO A 334 -15.62 2.90 2.19
CA PRO A 334 -14.88 2.79 0.95
C PRO A 334 -15.76 2.46 -0.28
N GLU A 335 -16.77 1.58 -0.12
CA GLU A 335 -17.76 1.29 -1.16
C GLU A 335 -18.49 2.56 -1.62
N THR A 336 -18.98 3.34 -0.66
CA THR A 336 -19.68 4.60 -0.93
C THR A 336 -18.77 5.61 -1.63
N LEU A 337 -17.54 5.78 -1.16
CA LEU A 337 -16.56 6.66 -1.79
C LEU A 337 -16.22 6.22 -3.23
N GLY A 338 -16.14 4.91 -3.46
CA GLY A 338 -15.95 4.34 -4.79
C GLY A 338 -17.09 4.69 -5.74
N ILE A 339 -18.35 4.57 -5.30
CA ILE A 339 -19.55 4.94 -6.06
C ILE A 339 -19.53 6.44 -6.41
N ILE A 340 -19.19 7.30 -5.44
CA ILE A 340 -19.12 8.75 -5.66
C ILE A 340 -18.07 9.07 -6.72
N LEU A 341 -16.86 8.58 -6.55
CA LEU A 341 -15.75 8.88 -7.46
C LEU A 341 -16.05 8.36 -8.88
N LYS A 342 -16.54 7.13 -8.99
CA LYS A 342 -16.97 6.59 -10.29
C LYS A 342 -17.98 7.52 -10.98
N ASN A 343 -19.03 7.94 -10.27
CA ASN A 343 -20.04 8.84 -10.83
C ASN A 343 -19.43 10.20 -11.25
N MET A 344 -18.47 10.73 -10.51
CA MET A 344 -17.79 11.98 -10.87
C MET A 344 -16.94 11.82 -12.14
N LEU A 345 -16.24 10.70 -12.27
CA LEU A 345 -15.47 10.39 -13.49
C LEU A 345 -16.41 10.20 -14.70
N ASP A 346 -17.52 9.50 -14.53
CA ASP A 346 -18.56 9.33 -15.57
C ASP A 346 -19.16 10.68 -16.00
N CYS A 347 -19.23 11.65 -15.09
CA CYS A 347 -19.65 13.03 -15.35
C CYS A 347 -18.54 13.95 -15.86
N GLY A 348 -17.31 13.43 -16.07
CA GLY A 348 -16.21 14.19 -16.67
C GLY A 348 -15.36 14.98 -15.66
N LEU A 349 -15.16 14.47 -14.44
CA LEU A 349 -14.18 15.04 -13.51
C LEU A 349 -12.79 15.14 -14.16
N HIS A 350 -12.22 16.35 -14.18
CA HIS A 350 -10.89 16.66 -14.69
C HIS A 350 -9.99 17.16 -13.56
N ALA A 351 -9.40 16.24 -12.82
CA ALA A 351 -8.50 16.51 -11.71
C ALA A 351 -7.60 15.30 -11.45
N VAL A 352 -6.41 15.53 -10.92
CA VAL A 352 -5.65 14.49 -10.24
C VAL A 352 -6.41 14.12 -8.96
N ILE A 353 -6.58 12.84 -8.71
CA ILE A 353 -7.34 12.35 -7.56
C ILE A 353 -6.38 11.96 -6.46
N LEU A 354 -6.45 12.61 -5.28
CA LEU A 354 -5.72 12.16 -4.10
C LEU A 354 -6.61 11.25 -3.25
N MET A 355 -6.23 9.99 -3.14
CA MET A 355 -6.95 9.00 -2.31
C MET A 355 -6.18 8.70 -1.03
N THR A 356 -6.84 8.85 0.12
CA THR A 356 -6.23 8.55 1.40
C THR A 356 -6.75 7.25 2.00
N GLY A 357 -5.83 6.31 2.26
CA GLY A 357 -6.13 4.98 2.76
C GLY A 357 -6.31 3.94 1.66
N GLY A 358 -5.71 2.76 1.86
CA GLY A 358 -5.78 1.63 0.91
C GLY A 358 -7.20 1.13 0.69
N ASP A 359 -8.01 1.04 1.76
CA ASP A 359 -9.41 0.62 1.68
C ASP A 359 -10.23 1.53 0.73
N THR A 360 -9.96 2.85 0.73
CA THR A 360 -10.65 3.82 -0.17
C THR A 360 -10.32 3.53 -1.62
N LEU A 361 -9.05 3.32 -1.93
CA LEU A 361 -8.61 2.97 -3.28
C LEU A 361 -9.21 1.63 -3.73
N LEU A 362 -9.16 0.62 -2.86
CA LEU A 362 -9.73 -0.69 -3.12
C LEU A 362 -11.26 -0.62 -3.38
N GLY A 363 -11.99 0.17 -2.61
CA GLY A 363 -13.42 0.42 -2.81
C GLY A 363 -13.71 1.01 -4.19
N PHE A 364 -12.91 1.99 -4.62
CA PHE A 364 -13.03 2.57 -5.95
C PHE A 364 -12.70 1.56 -7.06
N MET A 365 -11.60 0.80 -6.92
CA MET A 365 -11.19 -0.21 -7.90
C MET A 365 -12.28 -1.29 -8.10
N LYS A 366 -12.90 -1.74 -7.01
CA LYS A 366 -14.04 -2.66 -7.03
C LYS A 366 -15.22 -2.09 -7.82
N GLU A 367 -15.56 -0.83 -7.60
CA GLU A 367 -16.70 -0.18 -8.23
C GLU A 367 -16.52 0.01 -9.74
N ILE A 368 -15.31 0.34 -10.19
CA ILE A 368 -14.98 0.48 -11.61
C ILE A 368 -14.58 -0.85 -12.27
N ARG A 369 -14.45 -1.94 -11.50
CA ARG A 369 -14.01 -3.28 -11.93
C ARG A 369 -12.65 -3.24 -12.64
N GLN A 370 -11.74 -2.44 -12.13
CA GLN A 370 -10.34 -2.37 -12.57
C GLN A 370 -9.46 -2.89 -11.44
N TRP A 371 -8.54 -3.79 -11.79
CA TRP A 371 -7.70 -4.48 -10.81
C TRP A 371 -6.22 -4.18 -11.01
N GLU A 372 -5.93 -3.24 -11.89
CA GLU A 372 -4.56 -2.86 -12.24
C GLU A 372 -4.35 -1.35 -12.09
N LEU A 373 -3.19 -1.01 -11.52
CA LEU A 373 -2.62 0.32 -11.45
C LEU A 373 -1.19 0.30 -11.94
N GLN A 374 -0.80 1.37 -12.62
CA GLN A 374 0.58 1.55 -13.06
C GLN A 374 1.21 2.69 -12.25
N PRO A 375 2.18 2.40 -11.37
CA PRO A 375 2.91 3.44 -10.65
C PRO A 375 3.78 4.22 -11.65
N ILE A 376 3.87 5.54 -11.45
CA ILE A 376 4.68 6.46 -12.27
C ILE A 376 5.87 6.94 -11.46
N ARG A 377 5.61 7.63 -10.35
CA ARG A 377 6.67 8.17 -9.48
C ARG A 377 6.18 8.39 -8.05
N GLN A 378 7.11 8.42 -7.13
CA GLN A 378 6.85 8.89 -5.77
C GLN A 378 6.88 10.42 -5.75
N ILE A 379 5.79 11.06 -5.35
CA ILE A 379 5.75 12.53 -5.22
C ILE A 379 6.38 12.94 -3.89
N ARG A 380 6.02 12.26 -2.83
CA ARG A 380 6.54 12.41 -1.47
C ARG A 380 6.57 11.03 -0.82
N PRO A 381 7.34 10.81 0.25
CA PRO A 381 7.28 9.56 1.01
C PRO A 381 5.85 9.18 1.36
N GLY A 382 5.42 7.97 1.00
CA GLY A 382 4.06 7.47 1.19
C GLY A 382 2.98 8.11 0.29
N CYS A 383 3.39 8.87 -0.74
CA CYS A 383 2.51 9.44 -1.77
C CYS A 383 2.99 9.02 -3.14
N VAL A 384 2.28 8.11 -3.79
CA VAL A 384 2.63 7.53 -5.09
C VAL A 384 1.66 8.02 -6.16
N LEU A 385 2.20 8.64 -7.22
CA LEU A 385 1.46 8.94 -8.43
C LEU A 385 1.33 7.67 -9.26
N THR A 386 0.10 7.35 -9.60
CA THR A 386 -0.27 6.20 -10.42
C THR A 386 -1.19 6.64 -11.55
N LYS A 387 -1.33 5.78 -12.54
CA LYS A 387 -2.35 5.94 -13.57
C LYS A 387 -3.19 4.67 -13.70
N LEU A 388 -4.42 4.86 -14.14
CA LEU A 388 -5.32 3.79 -14.57
C LEU A 388 -6.13 4.23 -15.79
N TYR A 389 -6.62 3.24 -16.53
CA TYR A 389 -7.51 3.46 -17.67
C TYR A 389 -8.95 3.16 -17.26
N TYR A 390 -9.84 4.15 -17.42
CA TYR A 390 -11.25 3.99 -17.17
C TYR A 390 -12.08 4.77 -18.20
N CYS A 391 -13.15 4.18 -18.75
CA CYS A 391 -14.01 4.78 -19.78
C CYS A 391 -13.24 5.38 -20.98
N GLY A 392 -12.18 4.69 -21.43
CA GLY A 392 -11.36 5.11 -22.58
C GLY A 392 -10.45 6.31 -22.32
N ARG A 393 -10.23 6.67 -21.05
CA ARG A 393 -9.35 7.78 -20.62
C ARG A 393 -8.35 7.30 -19.59
N GLU A 394 -7.19 7.94 -19.58
CA GLU A 394 -6.21 7.83 -18.52
C GLU A 394 -6.59 8.78 -17.39
N HIS A 395 -6.52 8.27 -16.16
CA HIS A 395 -6.75 9.04 -14.95
C HIS A 395 -5.54 8.93 -14.03
N HIS A 396 -5.14 10.06 -13.45
CA HIS A 396 -4.03 10.13 -12.52
C HIS A 396 -4.54 10.10 -11.07
N ILE A 397 -3.99 9.16 -10.30
CA ILE A 397 -4.32 8.98 -8.90
C ILE A 397 -3.05 9.10 -8.07
N ILE A 398 -3.08 9.97 -7.07
CA ILE A 398 -2.09 10.01 -6.01
C ILE A 398 -2.65 9.17 -4.85
N THR A 399 -1.98 8.08 -4.54
CA THR A 399 -2.30 7.27 -3.36
C THR A 399 -1.52 7.78 -2.17
N LYS A 400 -2.16 7.95 -1.04
CA LYS A 400 -1.52 8.44 0.18
C LYS A 400 -1.74 7.49 1.34
N SER A 401 -0.65 7.00 1.91
CA SER A 401 -0.68 6.28 3.17
C SER A 401 -1.04 7.24 4.33
N GLY A 402 -1.97 6.83 5.22
CA GLY A 402 -2.56 7.71 6.23
C GLY A 402 -1.56 8.40 7.17
N GLY A 403 -0.45 7.73 7.50
CA GLY A 403 0.55 8.19 8.47
C GLY A 403 1.71 9.01 7.88
N PHE A 404 1.57 9.58 6.67
CA PHE A 404 2.68 10.23 5.95
C PHE A 404 2.38 11.68 5.58
N GLY A 405 3.45 12.46 5.45
CA GLY A 405 3.45 13.84 4.96
C GLY A 405 3.20 14.90 6.04
N GLU A 406 3.67 16.11 5.75
CA GLU A 406 3.51 17.29 6.60
C GLU A 406 2.08 17.86 6.51
N GLU A 407 1.72 18.79 7.41
CA GLU A 407 0.38 19.39 7.45
C GLU A 407 0.01 20.13 6.16
N ASN A 408 0.99 20.77 5.50
CA ASN A 408 0.80 21.55 4.28
C ASN A 408 0.81 20.72 2.98
N LEU A 409 0.81 19.37 3.07
CA LEU A 409 0.92 18.48 1.92
C LEU A 409 -0.05 18.82 0.78
N LEU A 410 -1.31 19.15 1.08
CA LEU A 410 -2.31 19.49 0.05
C LEU A 410 -1.92 20.74 -0.73
N SER A 411 -1.36 21.75 -0.05
CA SER A 411 -0.87 22.95 -0.70
C SER A 411 0.33 22.66 -1.60
N GLU A 412 1.29 21.87 -1.12
CA GLU A 412 2.46 21.47 -1.91
C GLU A 412 2.05 20.71 -3.18
N LEU A 413 1.13 19.75 -3.08
CA LEU A 413 0.63 19.00 -4.22
C LEU A 413 -0.10 19.91 -5.22
N THR A 414 -0.94 20.81 -4.72
CA THR A 414 -1.69 21.75 -5.57
C THR A 414 -0.75 22.69 -6.33
N GLU A 415 0.28 23.22 -5.69
CA GLU A 415 1.29 24.07 -6.35
C GLU A 415 2.13 23.30 -7.38
N GLU A 416 2.51 22.05 -7.07
CA GLU A 416 3.23 21.18 -8.00
C GLU A 416 2.39 20.92 -9.27
N LEU A 417 1.09 20.65 -9.13
CA LEU A 417 0.19 20.44 -10.28
C LEU A 417 0.01 21.71 -11.15
N LYS A 418 0.16 22.89 -10.56
CA LYS A 418 0.14 24.18 -11.30
C LYS A 418 1.45 24.49 -12.01
N GLY A 419 2.50 23.71 -11.77
CA GLY A 419 3.83 23.92 -12.34
C GLY A 419 4.60 25.08 -11.70
N LYS A 420 4.36 25.32 -10.41
CA LYS A 420 5.06 26.33 -9.58
C LYS A 420 6.11 25.69 -8.67
#